data_ec0f61957be8b656a619de586f13ab48
#
_entry.id   ec0f61957be8b656a619de586f13ab48
#
_cell.length_a   1.000
_cell.length_b   1.000
_cell.length_c   1.000
_cell.angle_alpha   90.00
_cell.angle_beta   90.00
_cell.angle_gamma   90.00
#
_symmetry.space_group_name_H-M   'P 1'
#
loop_
_entity.id
_entity.type
_entity.pdbx_description
1 polymer ?
#
loop_
_entity_poly.entity_id
_entity_poly.type
_entity_poly.pdbx_seq_one_letter_code
_entity_poly.pdbx_strand_id
1 'polypeptide(L)'
;MHINLDSNEKIKGYYDSPWPAECGGPRRQKIPRSPGLNISNGEHLSQKTRANGEWNVMMVLRDPGEVFLMGNNHINSTEKYGFLEKIDPYSLECISRSPNLPSGGHTWCGGVVVHENGYLYLNNGNYCYKLDPDCKVVASKKLPQNSAYNSFLIMKDGNLVMKNIEHAWDAKSKFVILEPEFLNQVADEVAIDENSMGRIAMDIDTQGTQWVYVPGRDTFFRYKYEKASLTLDQSWMPKYRTLNYEEQSFSWDSCISDGGCWFLDNGDNRANVTIFSTRPFGQDLPARGSVFQGLSSSPQKLFRVDIKNDKKLEVIQPFDKQRGSIFSPPAFDPIHKVAIAFDTGNGLLAGLNYSKDLGFKKLWEKPTRISMQMVMYSDTREIAVNDFRTGYDNIVVFDTITGKEKGRVPTESTTANGMFLSPGWERDVFYCSIGAIARAFIE
;
A
#
# COMPACT_ATOMS: atom_id res chain seq x y z
N MET A 1 -0.89 -28.66 -3.04
CA MET A 1 0.44 -28.16 -2.68
C MET A 1 0.46 -26.72 -3.13
N HIS A 2 0.46 -25.72 -2.21
CA HIS A 2 0.67 -24.34 -2.61
C HIS A 2 2.13 -24.22 -3.00
N ILE A 3 2.41 -23.69 -4.18
CA ILE A 3 3.72 -23.12 -4.42
C ILE A 3 3.76 -21.94 -3.45
N ASN A 4 4.52 -22.09 -2.39
CA ASN A 4 5.02 -20.96 -1.62
C ASN A 4 5.95 -20.25 -2.60
N LEU A 5 5.41 -19.31 -3.38
CA LEU A 5 6.25 -18.39 -4.10
C LEU A 5 6.86 -17.55 -3.00
N ASP A 6 8.04 -17.96 -2.57
CA ASP A 6 8.86 -17.20 -1.65
C ASP A 6 8.95 -15.77 -2.19
N SER A 7 8.99 -14.81 -1.30
CA SER A 7 9.22 -13.39 -1.61
C SER A 7 10.42 -13.15 -2.55
N ASN A 8 11.24 -14.17 -2.78
CA ASN A 8 12.44 -14.17 -3.62
C ASN A 8 12.21 -14.54 -5.09
N GLU A 9 11.00 -14.97 -5.50
CA GLU A 9 10.76 -15.29 -6.91
C GLU A 9 10.45 -14.05 -7.74
N LYS A 10 11.08 -13.98 -8.93
CA LYS A 10 10.74 -13.00 -9.96
C LYS A 10 9.28 -13.18 -10.39
N ILE A 11 8.50 -12.13 -10.29
CA ILE A 11 7.10 -12.13 -10.73
C ILE A 11 7.05 -11.63 -12.17
N LYS A 12 6.58 -12.46 -13.08
CA LYS A 12 6.45 -12.12 -14.50
C LYS A 12 5.56 -10.87 -14.67
N GLY A 13 5.99 -9.97 -15.56
CA GLY A 13 5.40 -8.66 -15.79
C GLY A 13 6.11 -7.55 -15.01
N TYR A 14 6.64 -7.86 -13.82
CA TYR A 14 7.38 -6.90 -13.00
C TYR A 14 8.88 -6.93 -13.30
N TYR A 15 9.51 -5.77 -13.18
CA TYR A 15 10.96 -5.66 -13.28
C TYR A 15 11.66 -6.50 -12.22
N ASP A 16 12.82 -7.04 -12.57
CA ASP A 16 13.59 -7.89 -11.64
C ASP A 16 14.40 -7.03 -10.66
N SER A 17 13.72 -6.39 -9.75
CA SER A 17 14.30 -5.58 -8.68
C SER A 17 13.76 -5.99 -7.31
N PRO A 18 14.42 -5.61 -6.20
CA PRO A 18 13.93 -5.92 -4.86
C PRO A 18 12.58 -5.29 -4.52
N TRP A 19 12.21 -4.17 -5.16
CA TRP A 19 10.99 -3.42 -4.87
C TRP A 19 10.42 -2.73 -6.11
N PRO A 20 9.91 -3.50 -7.10
CA PRO A 20 9.46 -2.94 -8.38
C PRO A 20 8.11 -2.22 -8.28
N ALA A 21 7.39 -2.35 -7.16
CA ALA A 21 6.06 -1.80 -6.99
C ALA A 21 5.75 -1.51 -5.53
N GLU A 22 4.68 -0.77 -5.30
CA GLU A 22 4.12 -0.54 -3.99
C GLU A 22 3.93 -1.84 -3.20
N CYS A 23 4.28 -1.84 -1.92
CA CYS A 23 4.25 -3.02 -1.04
C CYS A 23 5.10 -4.21 -1.54
N GLY A 24 6.08 -3.99 -2.41
CA GLY A 24 7.00 -5.00 -2.92
C GLY A 24 6.49 -5.81 -4.10
N GLY A 25 5.25 -5.65 -4.53
CA GLY A 25 4.68 -6.36 -5.66
C GLY A 25 3.18 -6.67 -5.55
N PRO A 26 2.65 -7.54 -6.43
CA PRO A 26 1.21 -7.75 -6.59
C PRO A 26 0.51 -8.36 -5.38
N ARG A 27 1.20 -9.14 -4.56
CA ARG A 27 0.66 -9.73 -3.32
C ARG A 27 0.63 -8.75 -2.15
N ARG A 28 1.28 -7.61 -2.27
CA ARG A 28 1.33 -6.54 -1.27
C ARG A 28 1.85 -7.02 0.09
N GLN A 29 2.82 -7.93 0.08
CA GLN A 29 3.38 -8.58 1.27
C GLN A 29 4.30 -7.69 2.10
N LYS A 30 4.83 -6.61 1.49
CA LYS A 30 5.78 -5.69 2.13
C LYS A 30 7.12 -6.32 2.50
N ILE A 31 7.44 -7.45 1.88
CA ILE A 31 8.68 -8.20 2.09
C ILE A 31 9.58 -7.96 0.87
N PRO A 32 10.69 -7.22 1.01
CA PRO A 32 11.60 -6.97 -0.09
C PRO A 32 12.50 -8.18 -0.39
N ARG A 33 13.12 -8.16 -1.56
CA ARG A 33 14.21 -9.07 -1.92
C ARG A 33 15.60 -8.49 -1.64
N SER A 34 15.67 -7.27 -1.08
CA SER A 34 16.92 -6.68 -0.58
C SER A 34 17.22 -7.15 0.84
N PRO A 35 18.49 -7.02 1.30
CA PRO A 35 18.88 -7.40 2.66
C PRO A 35 18.04 -6.69 3.72
N GLY A 36 17.76 -7.38 4.83
CA GLY A 36 17.21 -6.76 6.04
C GLY A 36 18.21 -5.80 6.69
N LEU A 37 17.71 -4.92 7.54
CA LEU A 37 18.58 -4.01 8.31
C LEU A 37 19.52 -4.79 9.23
N ASN A 38 19.05 -5.93 9.78
CA ASN A 38 19.82 -6.87 10.59
C ASN A 38 20.62 -6.17 11.69
N ILE A 39 19.92 -5.32 12.45
CA ILE A 39 20.55 -4.48 13.49
C ILE A 39 21.07 -5.38 14.61
N SER A 40 22.39 -5.46 14.77
CA SER A 40 23.08 -6.21 15.80
C SER A 40 23.49 -5.33 16.99
N ASN A 41 24.00 -5.97 18.06
CA ASN A 41 24.45 -5.22 19.23
C ASN A 41 25.65 -4.31 18.88
N GLY A 42 25.50 -3.02 19.20
CA GLY A 42 26.51 -2.00 18.95
C GLY A 42 26.38 -1.28 17.61
N GLU A 43 25.52 -1.75 16.71
CA GLU A 43 25.17 -1.02 15.50
C GLU A 43 24.07 0.00 15.77
N HIS A 44 24.08 1.09 15.03
CA HIS A 44 23.10 2.17 15.17
C HIS A 44 22.47 2.49 13.82
N LEU A 45 21.19 2.89 13.86
CA LEU A 45 20.54 3.55 12.73
C LEU A 45 21.05 4.98 12.66
N SER A 46 21.50 5.34 11.47
CA SER A 46 21.76 6.72 11.06
C SER A 46 20.76 7.16 10.01
N GLN A 47 20.66 8.45 9.75
CA GLN A 47 19.72 8.97 8.77
C GLN A 47 20.34 10.06 7.90
N LYS A 48 19.81 10.18 6.70
CA LYS A 48 19.99 11.29 5.78
C LYS A 48 18.60 11.78 5.38
N THR A 49 18.40 13.09 5.39
CA THR A 49 17.11 13.70 5.00
C THR A 49 17.33 14.76 3.92
N ARG A 50 16.42 14.81 2.93
CA ARG A 50 16.29 15.90 1.98
C ARG A 50 14.90 16.54 2.14
N ALA A 51 14.86 17.82 2.54
CA ALA A 51 13.64 18.62 2.51
C ALA A 51 13.43 19.14 1.07
N ASN A 52 12.22 18.96 0.52
CA ASN A 52 11.86 19.41 -0.83
C ASN A 52 10.52 20.15 -0.89
N GLY A 53 9.78 20.23 0.21
CA GLY A 53 8.50 20.93 0.28
C GLY A 53 7.33 20.25 -0.47
N GLU A 54 7.56 19.07 -1.02
CA GLU A 54 6.58 18.32 -1.83
C GLU A 54 5.85 17.25 -0.99
N TRP A 55 4.73 16.78 -1.47
CA TRP A 55 4.14 15.56 -0.94
C TRP A 55 4.79 14.35 -1.60
N ASN A 56 5.77 13.78 -0.95
CA ASN A 56 6.45 12.57 -1.39
C ASN A 56 5.60 11.36 -1.01
N VAL A 57 5.39 10.44 -1.95
CA VAL A 57 4.42 9.37 -1.79
C VAL A 57 5.10 8.02 -1.62
N MET A 58 5.81 7.53 -2.62
CA MET A 58 6.43 6.21 -2.60
C MET A 58 7.68 6.16 -3.46
N MET A 59 8.50 5.15 -3.21
CA MET A 59 9.68 4.85 -4.01
C MET A 59 9.60 3.42 -4.56
N VAL A 60 10.18 3.23 -5.74
CA VAL A 60 10.44 1.93 -6.35
C VAL A 60 11.89 1.82 -6.76
N LEU A 61 12.38 0.59 -6.83
CA LEU A 61 13.74 0.26 -7.23
C LEU A 61 13.71 -0.38 -8.62
N ARG A 62 14.70 -0.08 -9.47
CA ARG A 62 14.81 -0.65 -10.82
C ARG A 62 16.13 -1.41 -10.98
N ASP A 63 17.17 -0.82 -11.50
CA ASP A 63 18.52 -1.40 -11.54
C ASP A 63 19.32 -1.08 -10.27
N PRO A 64 20.38 -1.81 -9.94
CA PRO A 64 21.22 -1.52 -8.77
C PRO A 64 21.63 -0.05 -8.69
N GLY A 65 21.29 0.59 -7.57
CA GLY A 65 21.52 2.02 -7.33
C GLY A 65 20.47 2.96 -7.91
N GLU A 66 19.48 2.48 -8.67
CA GLU A 66 18.39 3.30 -9.17
C GLU A 66 17.21 3.32 -8.20
N VAL A 67 16.86 4.51 -7.73
CA VAL A 67 15.72 4.79 -6.86
C VAL A 67 14.85 5.83 -7.51
N PHE A 68 13.57 5.53 -7.67
CA PHE A 68 12.59 6.44 -8.25
C PHE A 68 11.56 6.85 -7.21
N LEU A 69 11.44 8.15 -6.99
CA LEU A 69 10.49 8.80 -6.11
C LEU A 69 9.29 9.31 -6.89
N MET A 70 8.11 8.87 -6.50
CA MET A 70 6.85 9.47 -6.92
C MET A 70 6.38 10.48 -5.89
N GLY A 71 6.03 11.67 -6.33
CA GLY A 71 5.48 12.72 -5.47
C GLY A 71 4.48 13.61 -6.21
N ASN A 72 3.98 14.61 -5.50
CA ASN A 72 3.02 15.58 -6.04
C ASN A 72 3.01 16.89 -5.24
N ASN A 73 2.31 17.91 -5.78
CA ASN A 73 2.12 19.20 -5.13
C ASN A 73 0.70 19.41 -4.56
N HIS A 74 -0.12 18.37 -4.46
CA HIS A 74 -1.57 18.47 -4.27
C HIS A 74 -1.99 19.23 -3.00
N ILE A 75 -1.11 19.32 -2.01
CA ILE A 75 -1.40 20.02 -0.75
C ILE A 75 -1.18 21.52 -0.89
N ASN A 76 -0.16 21.93 -1.66
CA ASN A 76 0.35 23.30 -1.67
C ASN A 76 -0.09 24.12 -2.87
N SER A 77 -0.84 23.55 -3.82
CA SER A 77 -1.18 24.22 -5.07
C SER A 77 -2.63 24.01 -5.50
N THR A 78 -3.18 25.03 -6.15
CA THR A 78 -4.47 24.95 -6.85
C THR A 78 -4.35 24.16 -8.15
N GLU A 79 -3.19 24.24 -8.82
CA GLU A 79 -2.87 23.42 -9.98
C GLU A 79 -2.23 22.11 -9.49
N LYS A 80 -2.97 21.01 -9.60
CA LYS A 80 -2.58 19.70 -9.08
C LYS A 80 -1.82 18.91 -10.13
N TYR A 81 -0.56 18.60 -9.82
CA TYR A 81 0.27 17.72 -10.62
C TYR A 81 1.08 16.76 -9.76
N GLY A 82 1.45 15.63 -10.34
CA GLY A 82 2.44 14.71 -9.80
C GLY A 82 3.77 14.84 -10.53
N PHE A 83 4.75 14.08 -10.06
CA PHE A 83 6.05 13.93 -10.69
C PHE A 83 6.67 12.57 -10.40
N LEU A 84 7.60 12.18 -11.25
CA LEU A 84 8.56 11.09 -11.00
C LEU A 84 9.96 11.69 -10.98
N GLU A 85 10.75 11.31 -9.97
CA GLU A 85 12.12 11.79 -9.80
C GLU A 85 13.05 10.59 -9.58
N LYS A 86 14.12 10.50 -10.35
CA LYS A 86 15.24 9.60 -10.07
C LYS A 86 16.15 10.31 -9.09
N ILE A 87 16.47 9.66 -7.99
CA ILE A 87 17.30 10.24 -6.94
C ILE A 87 18.59 9.42 -6.75
N ASP A 88 19.62 10.09 -6.31
CA ASP A 88 20.81 9.43 -5.78
C ASP A 88 20.48 8.75 -4.44
N PRO A 89 20.72 7.44 -4.27
CA PRO A 89 20.31 6.72 -3.08
C PRO A 89 21.05 7.16 -1.80
N TYR A 90 22.21 7.80 -1.90
CA TYR A 90 23.03 8.18 -0.76
C TYR A 90 22.84 9.65 -0.36
N SER A 91 22.92 10.55 -1.32
CA SER A 91 22.71 12.00 -1.08
C SER A 91 21.24 12.39 -1.06
N LEU A 92 20.35 11.59 -1.63
CA LEU A 92 18.94 11.85 -1.90
C LEU A 92 18.69 12.96 -2.92
N GLU A 93 19.75 13.49 -3.55
CA GLU A 93 19.62 14.56 -4.53
C GLU A 93 18.95 14.07 -5.82
N CYS A 94 18.23 14.98 -6.47
CA CYS A 94 17.59 14.72 -7.75
C CYS A 94 18.62 14.54 -8.85
N ILE A 95 18.58 13.40 -9.56
CA ILE A 95 19.38 13.13 -10.76
C ILE A 95 18.59 13.56 -12.00
N SER A 96 17.33 13.17 -12.10
CA SER A 96 16.42 13.56 -13.16
C SER A 96 14.99 13.64 -12.65
N ARG A 97 14.17 14.48 -13.28
CA ARG A 97 12.77 14.68 -12.89
C ARG A 97 11.89 14.82 -14.13
N SER A 98 10.72 14.23 -14.07
CA SER A 98 9.70 14.39 -15.12
C SER A 98 9.19 15.83 -15.19
N PRO A 99 8.58 16.24 -16.31
CA PRO A 99 7.72 17.40 -16.31
C PRO A 99 6.56 17.22 -15.31
N ASN A 100 5.84 18.30 -15.02
CA ASN A 100 4.62 18.23 -14.23
C ASN A 100 3.60 17.30 -14.90
N LEU A 101 3.11 16.32 -14.17
CA LEU A 101 2.17 15.31 -14.63
C LEU A 101 0.76 15.68 -14.17
N PRO A 102 -0.14 16.18 -15.03
CA PRO A 102 -1.51 16.52 -14.68
C PRO A 102 -2.26 15.39 -13.98
N SER A 103 -3.14 15.74 -13.02
CA SER A 103 -3.97 14.78 -12.28
C SER A 103 -5.45 14.79 -12.69
N GLY A 104 -5.82 15.66 -13.65
CA GLY A 104 -7.23 15.89 -14.00
C GLY A 104 -8.05 16.55 -12.90
N GLY A 105 -7.39 17.27 -11.97
CA GLY A 105 -8.02 17.95 -10.84
C GLY A 105 -8.21 17.09 -9.58
N HIS A 106 -7.85 15.80 -9.64
CA HIS A 106 -7.96 14.90 -8.48
C HIS A 106 -6.75 15.03 -7.55
N THR A 107 -7.01 14.89 -6.25
CA THR A 107 -5.96 15.04 -5.22
C THR A 107 -5.11 13.79 -5.04
N TRP A 108 -5.62 12.61 -5.38
CA TRP A 108 -4.93 11.35 -5.14
C TRP A 108 -3.90 11.04 -6.24
N CYS A 109 -2.73 10.59 -5.82
CA CYS A 109 -1.58 10.34 -6.68
C CYS A 109 -1.33 8.87 -7.01
N GLY A 110 -2.29 8.00 -6.81
CA GLY A 110 -2.28 6.61 -7.27
C GLY A 110 -1.08 5.76 -6.88
N GLY A 111 -0.22 5.44 -7.81
CA GLY A 111 0.94 4.57 -7.58
C GLY A 111 1.96 4.60 -8.71
N VAL A 112 3.11 3.98 -8.46
CA VAL A 112 4.17 3.76 -9.45
C VAL A 112 4.61 2.29 -9.44
N VAL A 113 4.97 1.77 -10.62
CA VAL A 113 5.45 0.42 -10.81
C VAL A 113 6.52 0.38 -11.90
N VAL A 114 7.51 -0.50 -11.75
CA VAL A 114 8.51 -0.80 -12.79
C VAL A 114 8.10 -2.08 -13.51
N HIS A 115 7.83 -1.96 -14.79
CA HIS A 115 7.40 -3.06 -15.65
C HIS A 115 8.62 -3.83 -16.17
N GLU A 116 8.44 -5.12 -16.52
CA GLU A 116 9.53 -5.98 -17.06
C GLU A 116 10.17 -5.42 -18.34
N ASN A 117 9.48 -4.53 -19.08
CA ASN A 117 10.03 -3.83 -20.25
C ASN A 117 10.99 -2.69 -19.88
N GLY A 118 11.23 -2.44 -18.59
CA GLY A 118 12.15 -1.43 -18.07
C GLY A 118 11.59 -0.02 -17.94
N TYR A 119 10.36 0.23 -18.38
CA TYR A 119 9.67 1.51 -18.19
C TYR A 119 8.97 1.58 -16.83
N LEU A 120 8.77 2.82 -16.36
CA LEU A 120 7.98 3.11 -15.17
C LEU A 120 6.57 3.54 -15.57
N TYR A 121 5.59 2.99 -14.88
CA TYR A 121 4.19 3.38 -15.06
C TYR A 121 3.69 4.04 -13.80
N LEU A 122 3.08 5.21 -13.96
CA LEU A 122 2.60 6.04 -12.86
C LEU A 122 1.17 6.47 -13.14
N ASN A 123 0.28 6.35 -12.17
CA ASN A 123 -1.03 6.98 -12.23
C ASN A 123 -1.12 8.17 -11.27
N ASN A 124 -1.64 9.30 -11.77
CA ASN A 124 -1.86 10.51 -11.00
C ASN A 124 -3.27 11.03 -11.29
N GLY A 125 -4.14 11.02 -10.27
CA GLY A 125 -5.55 11.29 -10.47
C GLY A 125 -6.18 10.31 -11.47
N ASN A 126 -6.75 10.82 -12.56
CA ASN A 126 -7.33 10.03 -13.64
C ASN A 126 -6.44 9.98 -14.90
N TYR A 127 -5.11 10.04 -14.74
CA TYR A 127 -4.15 9.84 -15.81
C TYR A 127 -3.21 8.69 -15.50
N CYS A 128 -2.83 7.95 -16.54
CA CYS A 128 -1.74 6.99 -16.55
C CYS A 128 -0.60 7.51 -17.42
N TYR A 129 0.63 7.37 -16.94
CA TYR A 129 1.84 7.80 -17.63
C TYR A 129 2.81 6.62 -17.78
N LYS A 130 3.46 6.51 -18.95
CA LYS A 130 4.63 5.67 -19.19
C LYS A 130 5.86 6.58 -19.24
N LEU A 131 6.86 6.30 -18.42
CA LEU A 131 8.09 7.09 -18.35
C LEU A 131 9.32 6.20 -18.58
N ASP A 132 10.33 6.75 -19.20
CA ASP A 132 11.63 6.10 -19.32
C ASP A 132 12.45 6.24 -18.01
N PRO A 133 13.62 5.55 -17.90
CA PRO A 133 14.46 5.65 -16.71
C PRO A 133 15.11 7.02 -16.48
N ASP A 134 15.02 7.93 -17.45
CA ASP A 134 15.41 9.35 -17.31
C ASP A 134 14.23 10.23 -16.88
N CYS A 135 13.11 9.64 -16.49
CA CYS A 135 11.87 10.30 -16.11
C CYS A 135 11.18 11.08 -17.25
N LYS A 136 11.48 10.82 -18.52
CA LYS A 136 10.81 11.44 -19.65
C LYS A 136 9.48 10.72 -19.93
N VAL A 137 8.43 11.48 -20.17
CA VAL A 137 7.12 10.92 -20.55
C VAL A 137 7.19 10.37 -21.98
N VAL A 138 6.95 9.07 -22.11
CA VAL A 138 6.92 8.35 -23.40
C VAL A 138 5.48 8.24 -23.91
N ALA A 139 4.53 7.99 -23.02
CA ALA A 139 3.10 7.95 -23.34
C ALA A 139 2.27 8.44 -22.15
N SER A 140 1.09 8.95 -22.43
CA SER A 140 0.12 9.31 -21.41
C SER A 140 -1.30 9.01 -21.86
N LYS A 141 -2.16 8.68 -20.92
CA LYS A 141 -3.57 8.34 -21.18
C LYS A 141 -4.45 8.94 -20.11
N LYS A 142 -5.47 9.70 -20.52
CA LYS A 142 -6.58 10.02 -19.62
C LYS A 142 -7.45 8.77 -19.46
N LEU A 143 -7.70 8.37 -18.23
CA LEU A 143 -8.48 7.19 -17.87
C LEU A 143 -9.99 7.47 -17.96
N PRO A 144 -10.81 6.42 -18.20
CA PRO A 144 -12.23 6.63 -18.57
C PRO A 144 -13.08 7.28 -17.47
N GLN A 145 -12.84 6.96 -16.19
CA GLN A 145 -13.66 7.49 -15.11
C GLN A 145 -13.16 8.86 -14.66
N ASN A 146 -14.07 9.75 -14.31
CA ASN A 146 -13.76 11.06 -13.72
C ASN A 146 -13.58 10.96 -12.21
N SER A 147 -12.69 10.06 -11.78
CA SER A 147 -12.27 9.85 -10.40
C SER A 147 -10.81 9.39 -10.38
N ALA A 148 -10.16 9.53 -9.23
CA ALA A 148 -8.77 9.08 -9.09
C ALA A 148 -8.67 7.56 -9.23
N TYR A 149 -7.54 7.09 -9.74
CA TYR A 149 -7.19 5.67 -9.79
C TYR A 149 -6.11 5.38 -8.76
N ASN A 150 -6.05 4.15 -8.27
CA ASN A 150 -5.00 3.72 -7.36
C ASN A 150 -4.40 2.39 -7.79
N SER A 151 -3.09 2.30 -7.61
CA SER A 151 -2.23 1.15 -7.86
C SER A 151 -2.30 0.52 -9.27
N PHE A 152 -1.32 -0.33 -9.51
CA PHE A 152 -1.24 -1.16 -10.70
C PHE A 152 -1.12 -2.62 -10.30
N LEU A 153 -1.69 -3.50 -11.12
CA LEU A 153 -1.22 -4.87 -11.26
C LEU A 153 -0.69 -5.04 -12.68
N ILE A 154 0.48 -5.65 -12.81
CA ILE A 154 1.00 -6.06 -14.09
C ILE A 154 0.72 -7.55 -14.24
N MET A 155 0.01 -7.89 -15.29
CA MET A 155 -0.39 -9.26 -15.57
C MET A 155 0.72 -10.00 -16.30
N LYS A 156 0.67 -11.33 -16.36
CA LYS A 156 1.69 -12.16 -17.03
C LYS A 156 1.88 -11.87 -18.53
N ASP A 157 0.87 -11.30 -19.16
CA ASP A 157 0.90 -10.86 -20.56
C ASP A 157 1.40 -9.41 -20.73
N GLY A 158 1.82 -8.77 -19.62
CA GLY A 158 2.32 -7.39 -19.58
C GLY A 158 1.24 -6.34 -19.46
N ASN A 159 -0.04 -6.68 -19.53
CA ASN A 159 -1.11 -5.70 -19.41
C ASN A 159 -1.18 -5.10 -18.00
N LEU A 160 -1.56 -3.83 -17.94
CA LEU A 160 -1.74 -3.06 -16.70
C LEU A 160 -3.21 -3.10 -16.30
N VAL A 161 -3.49 -3.60 -15.11
CA VAL A 161 -4.83 -3.57 -14.51
C VAL A 161 -4.88 -2.53 -13.42
N MET A 162 -5.84 -1.62 -13.50
CA MET A 162 -6.11 -0.59 -12.50
C MET A 162 -7.61 -0.55 -12.20
N LYS A 163 -7.97 0.09 -11.09
CA LYS A 163 -9.35 0.47 -10.82
C LYS A 163 -9.44 1.92 -10.33
N ASN A 164 -10.57 2.58 -10.58
CA ASN A 164 -10.86 3.87 -9.99
C ASN A 164 -11.27 3.74 -8.52
N ILE A 165 -11.11 4.83 -7.80
CA ILE A 165 -11.57 4.97 -6.42
C ILE A 165 -12.98 5.55 -6.46
N GLU A 166 -13.90 4.87 -5.77
CA GLU A 166 -15.24 5.38 -5.53
C GLU A 166 -15.53 5.33 -4.04
N HIS A 167 -15.91 6.48 -3.49
CA HIS A 167 -16.28 6.62 -2.09
C HIS A 167 -17.81 6.81 -1.91
N ALA A 168 -18.49 7.28 -2.93
CA ALA A 168 -19.94 7.45 -2.90
C ALA A 168 -20.65 6.10 -2.77
N TRP A 169 -21.67 6.05 -1.92
CA TRP A 169 -22.34 4.81 -1.52
C TRP A 169 -22.90 4.01 -2.68
N ASP A 170 -23.54 4.69 -3.63
CA ASP A 170 -24.23 4.06 -4.77
C ASP A 170 -23.36 3.94 -6.01
N ALA A 171 -22.12 4.44 -5.96
CA ALA A 171 -21.20 4.33 -7.07
C ALA A 171 -20.56 2.94 -7.11
N LYS A 172 -20.23 2.49 -8.32
CA LYS A 172 -19.48 1.26 -8.55
C LYS A 172 -18.08 1.60 -9.05
N SER A 173 -17.07 1.07 -8.40
CA SER A 173 -15.71 1.12 -8.95
C SER A 173 -15.62 0.26 -10.19
N LYS A 174 -14.72 0.61 -11.11
CA LYS A 174 -14.52 -0.09 -12.38
C LYS A 174 -13.04 -0.37 -12.62
N PHE A 175 -12.79 -1.52 -13.18
CA PHE A 175 -11.49 -1.87 -13.72
C PHE A 175 -11.29 -1.28 -15.11
N VAL A 176 -10.04 -0.90 -15.39
CA VAL A 176 -9.53 -0.63 -16.73
C VAL A 176 -8.30 -1.49 -16.98
N ILE A 177 -8.14 -1.99 -18.22
CA ILE A 177 -6.99 -2.78 -18.64
C ILE A 177 -6.34 -2.07 -19.82
N LEU A 178 -5.05 -1.74 -19.67
CA LEU A 178 -4.26 -1.06 -20.70
C LEU A 178 -3.11 -1.96 -21.17
N GLU A 179 -2.82 -1.94 -22.47
CA GLU A 179 -1.55 -2.50 -22.96
C GLU A 179 -0.38 -1.54 -22.65
N PRO A 180 0.83 -2.08 -22.46
CA PRO A 180 1.95 -1.28 -21.93
C PRO A 180 2.65 -0.40 -22.98
N GLU A 181 2.43 -0.59 -24.29
CA GLU A 181 3.20 0.13 -25.30
C GLU A 181 2.69 1.55 -25.49
N PHE A 182 1.41 1.71 -25.80
CA PHE A 182 0.78 2.99 -26.09
C PHE A 182 -0.29 3.38 -25.06
N LEU A 183 -0.51 2.58 -24.04
CA LEU A 183 -1.55 2.72 -23.02
C LEU A 183 -2.97 2.67 -23.60
N ASN A 184 -3.18 1.95 -24.70
CA ASN A 184 -4.52 1.73 -25.22
C ASN A 184 -5.30 0.80 -24.31
N GLN A 185 -6.59 1.11 -24.12
CA GLN A 185 -7.50 0.20 -23.44
C GLN A 185 -7.76 -1.02 -24.34
N VAL A 186 -7.57 -2.23 -23.77
CA VAL A 186 -7.63 -3.49 -24.53
C VAL A 186 -8.89 -4.30 -24.27
N ALA A 187 -9.74 -3.85 -23.36
CA ALA A 187 -11.03 -4.48 -23.04
C ALA A 187 -12.02 -3.44 -22.52
N ASP A 188 -13.31 -3.77 -22.54
CA ASP A 188 -14.33 -2.97 -21.87
C ASP A 188 -14.10 -2.92 -20.36
N GLU A 189 -14.53 -1.84 -19.72
CA GLU A 189 -14.47 -1.69 -18.29
C GLU A 189 -15.32 -2.74 -17.58
N VAL A 190 -14.80 -3.32 -16.50
CA VAL A 190 -15.53 -4.27 -15.67
C VAL A 190 -15.95 -3.58 -14.37
N ALA A 191 -17.25 -3.47 -14.13
CA ALA A 191 -17.79 -2.91 -12.90
C ALA A 191 -17.63 -3.90 -11.74
N ILE A 192 -17.25 -3.38 -10.58
CA ILE A 192 -17.29 -4.08 -9.29
C ILE A 192 -18.67 -3.84 -8.70
N ASP A 193 -19.27 -4.83 -8.06
CA ASP A 193 -20.67 -4.70 -7.58
C ASP A 193 -20.84 -3.71 -6.42
N GLU A 194 -19.74 -3.27 -5.83
CA GLU A 194 -19.68 -2.27 -4.76
C GLU A 194 -18.69 -1.13 -5.10
N ASN A 195 -18.78 -0.04 -4.38
CA ASN A 195 -17.70 0.95 -4.36
C ASN A 195 -16.46 0.37 -3.66
N SER A 196 -15.30 0.81 -4.07
CA SER A 196 -14.02 0.30 -3.57
C SER A 196 -13.01 1.43 -3.42
N MET A 197 -12.53 1.62 -2.21
CA MET A 197 -11.50 2.59 -1.85
C MET A 197 -10.09 1.98 -1.91
N GLY A 198 -9.95 0.77 -1.40
CA GLY A 198 -8.68 0.09 -1.27
C GLY A 198 -8.05 -0.30 -2.60
N ARG A 199 -6.76 -0.59 -2.55
CA ARG A 199 -5.98 -1.06 -3.69
C ARG A 199 -6.21 -2.54 -3.95
N ILE A 200 -6.02 -2.93 -5.20
CA ILE A 200 -6.12 -4.32 -5.63
C ILE A 200 -4.82 -5.09 -5.34
N ALA A 201 -4.96 -6.39 -5.09
CA ALA A 201 -3.85 -7.33 -4.97
C ALA A 201 -4.03 -8.48 -5.97
N MET A 202 -2.98 -9.22 -6.27
CA MET A 202 -3.04 -10.38 -7.15
C MET A 202 -2.24 -11.54 -6.59
N ASP A 203 -2.77 -12.73 -6.79
CA ASP A 203 -2.06 -13.98 -6.58
C ASP A 203 -2.12 -14.87 -7.83
N ILE A 204 -1.21 -15.83 -7.89
CA ILE A 204 -1.13 -16.82 -8.97
C ILE A 204 -1.24 -18.19 -8.31
N ASP A 205 -2.24 -18.97 -8.70
CA ASP A 205 -2.41 -20.31 -8.17
C ASP A 205 -1.44 -21.33 -8.79
N THR A 206 -1.48 -22.55 -8.28
CA THR A 206 -0.61 -23.66 -8.76
C THR A 206 -0.87 -24.08 -10.20
N GLN A 207 -1.98 -23.67 -10.80
CA GLN A 207 -2.33 -23.90 -12.20
C GLN A 207 -1.89 -22.72 -13.09
N GLY A 208 -1.35 -21.68 -12.49
CA GLY A 208 -0.92 -20.47 -13.18
C GLY A 208 -2.03 -19.46 -13.43
N THR A 209 -3.22 -19.65 -12.88
CA THR A 209 -4.33 -18.72 -12.96
C THR A 209 -4.03 -17.47 -12.13
N GLN A 210 -4.27 -16.31 -12.71
CA GLN A 210 -4.10 -15.03 -12.05
C GLN A 210 -5.42 -14.60 -11.41
N TRP A 211 -5.38 -14.36 -10.10
CA TRP A 211 -6.52 -13.96 -9.29
C TRP A 211 -6.33 -12.53 -8.77
N VAL A 212 -7.24 -11.63 -9.14
CA VAL A 212 -7.26 -10.24 -8.69
C VAL A 212 -8.23 -10.11 -7.51
N TYR A 213 -7.73 -9.62 -6.38
CA TYR A 213 -8.48 -9.42 -5.13
C TYR A 213 -8.83 -7.95 -4.97
N VAL A 214 -10.08 -7.67 -4.63
CA VAL A 214 -10.62 -6.30 -4.55
C VAL A 214 -11.40 -6.11 -3.27
N PRO A 215 -11.01 -5.16 -2.42
CA PRO A 215 -11.81 -4.78 -1.27
C PRO A 215 -13.04 -3.97 -1.73
N GLY A 216 -14.23 -4.52 -1.57
CA GLY A 216 -15.47 -3.78 -1.67
C GLY A 216 -15.85 -3.18 -0.32
N ARG A 217 -16.98 -2.49 -0.29
CA ARG A 217 -17.52 -1.85 0.92
C ARG A 217 -17.95 -2.86 2.00
N ASP A 218 -18.58 -3.95 1.58
CA ASP A 218 -19.14 -4.96 2.45
C ASP A 218 -18.51 -6.33 2.22
N THR A 219 -18.06 -6.58 0.99
CA THR A 219 -17.65 -7.87 0.47
C THR A 219 -16.24 -7.73 -0.11
N PHE A 220 -15.43 -8.74 0.09
CA PHE A 220 -14.18 -8.88 -0.65
C PHE A 220 -14.46 -9.67 -1.92
N PHE A 221 -14.00 -9.18 -3.08
CA PHE A 221 -14.22 -9.82 -4.37
C PHE A 221 -12.94 -10.43 -4.89
N ARG A 222 -13.08 -11.50 -5.70
CA ARG A 222 -12.00 -12.09 -6.46
C ARG A 222 -12.39 -12.22 -7.93
N TYR A 223 -11.49 -11.82 -8.83
CA TYR A 223 -11.68 -11.93 -10.28
C TYR A 223 -10.60 -12.80 -10.89
N LYS A 224 -10.99 -13.69 -11.81
CA LYS A 224 -10.06 -14.41 -12.68
C LYS A 224 -9.64 -13.48 -13.82
N TYR A 225 -8.32 -13.32 -14.02
CA TYR A 225 -7.78 -12.66 -15.18
C TYR A 225 -7.37 -13.69 -16.25
N GLU A 226 -7.87 -13.51 -17.46
CA GLU A 226 -7.51 -14.32 -18.61
C GLU A 226 -7.71 -13.54 -19.92
N LYS A 227 -6.66 -13.44 -20.76
CA LYS A 227 -6.71 -12.79 -22.08
C LYS A 227 -7.33 -11.39 -22.06
N ALA A 228 -6.76 -10.53 -21.23
CA ALA A 228 -7.23 -9.15 -21.00
C ALA A 228 -8.71 -9.04 -20.56
N SER A 229 -9.24 -10.08 -19.91
CA SER A 229 -10.59 -10.09 -19.35
C SER A 229 -10.57 -10.40 -17.87
N LEU A 230 -11.48 -9.79 -17.12
CA LEU A 230 -11.70 -10.02 -15.69
C LEU A 230 -13.08 -10.63 -15.50
N THR A 231 -13.16 -11.82 -14.91
CA THR A 231 -14.41 -12.53 -14.62
C THR A 231 -14.55 -12.72 -13.11
N LEU A 232 -15.67 -12.26 -12.56
CA LEU A 232 -15.97 -12.42 -11.14
C LEU A 232 -16.07 -13.91 -10.75
N ASP A 233 -15.34 -14.29 -9.71
CA ASP A 233 -15.46 -15.60 -9.09
C ASP A 233 -16.59 -15.59 -8.04
N GLN A 234 -17.77 -16.01 -8.45
CA GLN A 234 -18.94 -16.07 -7.57
C GLN A 234 -18.82 -17.10 -6.43
N SER A 235 -17.84 -18.01 -6.50
CA SER A 235 -17.59 -18.99 -5.46
C SER A 235 -16.72 -18.47 -4.31
N TRP A 236 -16.13 -17.26 -4.46
CA TRP A 236 -15.28 -16.65 -3.45
C TRP A 236 -15.63 -15.17 -3.27
N MET A 237 -16.56 -14.91 -2.36
CA MET A 237 -17.08 -13.57 -2.07
C MET A 237 -17.33 -13.42 -0.56
N PRO A 238 -16.30 -13.42 0.30
CA PRO A 238 -16.49 -13.33 1.75
C PRO A 238 -17.08 -11.98 2.12
N LYS A 239 -18.24 -12.01 2.76
CA LYS A 239 -18.86 -10.83 3.36
C LYS A 239 -18.23 -10.61 4.74
N TYR A 240 -17.41 -9.56 4.87
CA TYR A 240 -16.67 -9.28 6.09
C TYR A 240 -17.35 -8.25 7.01
N ARG A 241 -18.11 -7.30 6.43
CA ARG A 241 -18.84 -6.33 7.22
C ARG A 241 -20.14 -6.94 7.74
N THR A 242 -20.29 -6.94 9.05
CA THR A 242 -21.44 -7.56 9.75
C THR A 242 -22.23 -6.58 10.61
N LEU A 243 -21.71 -5.36 10.78
CA LEU A 243 -22.36 -4.28 11.51
C LEU A 243 -22.81 -3.18 10.53
N ASN A 244 -23.57 -2.21 11.02
CA ASN A 244 -23.89 -1.04 10.22
C ASN A 244 -22.61 -0.21 9.96
N TYR A 245 -22.68 0.74 9.04
CA TYR A 245 -21.47 1.46 8.59
C TYR A 245 -20.89 2.40 9.65
N GLU A 246 -21.71 2.98 10.49
CA GLU A 246 -21.26 3.82 11.61
C GLU A 246 -20.49 3.02 12.66
N GLU A 247 -20.76 1.74 12.75
CA GLU A 247 -20.06 0.84 13.67
C GLU A 247 -18.82 0.21 13.01
N GLN A 248 -18.92 -0.20 11.73
CA GLN A 248 -17.86 -0.89 11.01
C GLN A 248 -17.79 -0.37 9.58
N SER A 249 -16.78 0.38 9.22
CA SER A 249 -16.60 0.85 7.85
C SER A 249 -15.79 -0.15 7.00
N PHE A 250 -15.54 0.20 5.75
CA PHE A 250 -14.92 -0.66 4.74
C PHE A 250 -13.49 -1.10 5.12
N SER A 251 -13.04 -2.18 4.48
CA SER A 251 -11.63 -2.57 4.47
C SER A 251 -10.85 -1.70 3.48
N TRP A 252 -9.56 -1.51 3.74
CA TRP A 252 -8.67 -0.82 2.81
C TRP A 252 -8.01 -1.84 1.88
N ASP A 253 -6.72 -2.00 1.92
CA ASP A 253 -5.97 -2.91 1.06
C ASP A 253 -5.84 -4.30 1.68
N SER A 254 -5.49 -5.32 0.87
CA SER A 254 -5.15 -6.65 1.35
C SER A 254 -3.70 -7.03 1.10
N CYS A 255 -3.18 -7.93 1.92
CA CYS A 255 -1.94 -8.67 1.73
C CYS A 255 -2.29 -10.14 1.46
N ILE A 256 -1.74 -10.73 0.39
CA ILE A 256 -1.93 -12.16 0.08
C ILE A 256 -0.68 -12.91 0.54
N SER A 257 -0.82 -13.72 1.57
CA SER A 257 0.31 -14.46 2.15
C SER A 257 -0.16 -15.74 2.83
N ASP A 258 0.65 -16.79 2.81
CA ASP A 258 0.40 -18.09 3.48
C ASP A 258 -1.00 -18.68 3.23
N GLY A 259 -1.48 -18.56 1.99
CA GLY A 259 -2.80 -19.05 1.60
C GLY A 259 -3.97 -18.26 2.20
N GLY A 260 -3.73 -17.07 2.69
CA GLY A 260 -4.71 -16.13 3.24
C GLY A 260 -4.73 -14.79 2.52
N CYS A 261 -5.92 -14.22 2.43
CA CYS A 261 -6.14 -12.81 2.12
C CYS A 261 -6.30 -12.08 3.46
N TRP A 262 -5.37 -11.21 3.81
CA TRP A 262 -5.27 -10.51 5.09
C TRP A 262 -5.64 -9.05 4.93
N PHE A 263 -6.53 -8.54 5.74
CA PHE A 263 -6.93 -7.13 5.70
C PHE A 263 -7.45 -6.64 7.06
N LEU A 264 -7.49 -5.32 7.20
CA LEU A 264 -8.07 -4.63 8.35
C LEU A 264 -9.31 -3.86 7.88
N ASP A 265 -10.31 -3.73 8.72
CA ASP A 265 -11.48 -2.87 8.49
C ASP A 265 -11.28 -1.45 9.06
N ASN A 266 -12.36 -0.68 9.13
CA ASN A 266 -12.40 0.69 9.62
C ASN A 266 -11.51 1.65 8.79
N GLY A 267 -11.57 1.50 7.47
CA GLY A 267 -10.85 2.35 6.52
C GLY A 267 -11.41 3.76 6.37
N ASP A 268 -12.64 4.04 6.83
CA ASP A 268 -13.20 5.39 6.76
C ASP A 268 -12.69 6.29 7.86
N ASN A 269 -12.21 7.48 7.47
CA ASN A 269 -11.56 8.42 8.37
C ASN A 269 -11.64 9.85 7.83
N ARG A 270 -11.24 10.80 8.66
CA ARG A 270 -11.29 12.23 8.30
C ARG A 270 -10.44 12.58 7.09
N ALA A 271 -9.29 11.94 6.89
CA ALA A 271 -8.44 12.19 5.72
C ALA A 271 -9.14 11.78 4.42
N ASN A 272 -9.80 10.63 4.41
CA ASN A 272 -10.56 10.16 3.24
C ASN A 272 -11.67 11.14 2.87
N VAL A 273 -12.44 11.61 3.84
CA VAL A 273 -13.48 12.61 3.62
C VAL A 273 -12.90 13.90 3.03
N THR A 274 -11.74 14.33 3.51
CA THR A 274 -11.08 15.55 3.02
C THR A 274 -10.53 15.35 1.60
N ILE A 275 -9.87 14.25 1.33
CA ILE A 275 -9.19 13.97 0.04
C ILE A 275 -10.21 13.70 -1.06
N PHE A 276 -11.23 12.90 -0.79
CA PHE A 276 -12.18 12.44 -1.80
C PHE A 276 -13.49 13.25 -1.84
N SER A 277 -13.63 14.23 -0.95
CA SER A 277 -14.78 15.16 -0.91
C SER A 277 -16.15 14.48 -0.83
N THR A 278 -16.19 13.25 -0.35
CA THR A 278 -17.42 12.46 -0.22
C THR A 278 -17.47 11.76 1.13
N ARG A 279 -18.68 11.60 1.65
CA ARG A 279 -18.97 10.83 2.86
C ARG A 279 -20.09 9.86 2.59
N PRO A 280 -19.89 8.57 2.90
CA PRO A 280 -21.02 7.66 2.94
C PRO A 280 -21.95 8.06 4.10
N PHE A 281 -23.26 7.89 3.88
CA PHE A 281 -24.31 8.07 4.90
C PHE A 281 -24.53 9.51 5.42
N GLY A 282 -23.99 10.52 4.80
CA GLY A 282 -24.19 11.89 5.29
C GLY A 282 -23.74 12.16 6.72
N GLN A 283 -22.83 11.36 7.27
CA GLN A 283 -22.31 11.52 8.63
C GLN A 283 -21.67 12.89 8.85
N ASP A 284 -21.91 13.48 10.01
CA ASP A 284 -21.21 14.70 10.41
C ASP A 284 -19.78 14.39 10.86
N LEU A 285 -18.81 15.14 10.32
CA LEU A 285 -17.44 15.03 10.79
C LEU A 285 -17.37 15.45 12.27
N PRO A 286 -16.66 14.68 13.11
CA PRO A 286 -16.37 15.13 14.45
C PRO A 286 -15.74 16.53 14.42
N ALA A 287 -16.28 17.47 15.18
CA ALA A 287 -15.87 18.86 15.15
C ALA A 287 -14.38 19.06 15.51
N ARG A 288 -13.77 18.11 16.22
CA ARG A 288 -12.36 18.11 16.62
C ARG A 288 -11.80 16.68 16.51
N GLY A 289 -10.51 16.56 16.21
CA GLY A 289 -9.80 15.30 16.16
C GLY A 289 -8.63 15.30 15.17
N SER A 290 -7.75 14.30 15.28
CA SER A 290 -6.67 14.07 14.32
C SER A 290 -7.24 13.75 12.94
N VAL A 291 -6.54 14.15 11.88
CA VAL A 291 -6.87 13.74 10.49
C VAL A 291 -6.88 12.21 10.31
N PHE A 292 -6.15 11.50 11.17
CA PHE A 292 -6.10 10.04 11.18
C PHE A 292 -7.27 9.38 11.92
N GLN A 293 -8.10 10.17 12.64
CA GLN A 293 -9.18 9.58 13.41
C GLN A 293 -10.19 8.89 12.49
N GLY A 294 -10.50 7.63 12.80
CA GLY A 294 -11.54 6.86 12.15
C GLY A 294 -12.94 7.32 12.54
N LEU A 295 -13.91 6.97 11.72
CA LEU A 295 -15.32 7.32 11.91
C LEU A 295 -16.12 6.19 12.57
N SER A 296 -15.63 4.94 12.53
CA SER A 296 -16.31 3.76 13.06
C SER A 296 -16.35 3.72 14.59
N SER A 297 -17.50 3.39 15.16
CA SER A 297 -17.70 3.31 16.62
C SER A 297 -17.25 1.98 17.23
N SER A 298 -17.06 0.91 16.43
CA SER A 298 -16.48 -0.35 16.87
C SER A 298 -14.97 -0.37 16.77
N PRO A 299 -14.29 -1.13 17.63
CA PRO A 299 -12.86 -1.41 17.46
C PRO A 299 -12.56 -2.09 16.14
N GLN A 300 -11.38 -1.80 15.62
CA GLN A 300 -10.85 -2.36 14.38
C GLN A 300 -10.67 -3.88 14.46
N LYS A 301 -10.91 -4.57 13.36
CA LYS A 301 -10.73 -6.01 13.22
C LYS A 301 -9.69 -6.34 12.17
N LEU A 302 -8.87 -7.34 12.46
CA LEU A 302 -8.01 -8.01 11.49
C LEU A 302 -8.71 -9.27 11.00
N PHE A 303 -8.77 -9.41 9.69
CA PHE A 303 -9.38 -10.54 9.00
C PHE A 303 -8.32 -11.36 8.27
N ARG A 304 -8.56 -12.67 8.25
CA ARG A 304 -7.93 -13.61 7.35
C ARG A 304 -8.98 -14.45 6.65
N VAL A 305 -9.00 -14.42 5.33
CA VAL A 305 -9.85 -15.31 4.53
C VAL A 305 -8.98 -16.33 3.82
N ASP A 306 -9.33 -17.62 3.92
CA ASP A 306 -8.65 -18.66 3.15
C ASP A 306 -8.90 -18.43 1.65
N ILE A 307 -7.82 -18.38 0.85
CA ILE A 307 -7.94 -18.11 -0.59
C ILE A 307 -8.63 -19.20 -1.39
N LYS A 308 -8.81 -20.40 -0.81
CA LYS A 308 -9.52 -21.53 -1.44
C LYS A 308 -10.96 -21.67 -0.95
N ASN A 309 -11.29 -21.07 0.19
CA ASN A 309 -12.60 -21.25 0.81
C ASN A 309 -13.04 -19.98 1.56
N ASP A 310 -13.91 -19.20 0.94
CA ASP A 310 -14.44 -17.94 1.49
C ASP A 310 -15.22 -18.10 2.79
N LYS A 311 -15.69 -19.33 3.13
CA LYS A 311 -16.36 -19.63 4.41
C LYS A 311 -15.39 -19.73 5.58
N LYS A 312 -14.09 -19.86 5.33
CA LYS A 312 -13.05 -19.82 6.35
C LYS A 312 -12.59 -18.38 6.55
N LEU A 313 -13.43 -17.60 7.18
CA LEU A 313 -13.18 -16.22 7.60
C LEU A 313 -12.84 -16.21 9.09
N GLU A 314 -11.60 -15.89 9.40
CA GLU A 314 -11.07 -15.77 10.75
C GLU A 314 -10.91 -14.30 11.12
N VAL A 315 -11.29 -13.93 12.32
CA VAL A 315 -11.35 -12.55 12.78
C VAL A 315 -10.77 -12.42 14.17
N ILE A 316 -9.96 -11.39 14.37
CA ILE A 316 -9.53 -10.95 15.71
C ILE A 316 -9.65 -9.44 15.82
N GLN A 317 -9.95 -8.96 17.01
CA GLN A 317 -9.87 -7.55 17.39
C GLN A 317 -8.49 -7.30 18.03
N PRO A 318 -7.53 -6.70 17.29
CA PRO A 318 -6.18 -6.53 17.85
C PRO A 318 -6.12 -5.45 18.93
N PHE A 319 -7.02 -4.46 18.89
CA PHE A 319 -7.04 -3.31 19.79
C PHE A 319 -8.42 -3.08 20.38
N ASP A 320 -8.49 -2.66 21.66
CA ASP A 320 -9.74 -2.33 22.36
C ASP A 320 -10.07 -0.83 22.29
N LYS A 321 -9.86 -0.21 21.10
CA LYS A 321 -10.09 1.22 20.89
C LYS A 321 -11.06 1.47 19.75
N GLN A 322 -12.07 2.26 20.01
CA GLN A 322 -12.98 2.78 18.99
C GLN A 322 -12.30 3.83 18.14
N ARG A 323 -12.87 4.13 16.98
CA ARG A 323 -12.40 5.16 16.04
C ARG A 323 -10.98 4.93 15.54
N GLY A 324 -10.56 3.66 15.47
CA GLY A 324 -9.36 3.26 14.75
C GLY A 324 -9.48 3.51 13.26
N SER A 325 -8.34 3.62 12.59
CA SER A 325 -8.30 3.78 11.14
C SER A 325 -7.04 3.18 10.53
N ILE A 326 -7.12 2.90 9.23
CA ILE A 326 -6.02 2.39 8.43
C ILE A 326 -5.96 3.08 7.07
N PHE A 327 -4.82 2.96 6.40
CA PHE A 327 -4.60 3.44 5.02
C PHE A 327 -3.86 2.42 4.15
N SER A 328 -3.55 1.23 4.68
CA SER A 328 -2.73 0.22 3.99
C SER A 328 -3.02 -1.17 4.56
N PRO A 329 -2.65 -2.26 3.86
CA PRO A 329 -2.87 -3.60 4.38
C PRO A 329 -2.02 -3.89 5.62
N PRO A 330 -2.42 -4.87 6.47
CA PRO A 330 -1.53 -5.46 7.46
C PRO A 330 -0.33 -6.10 6.75
N ALA A 331 0.70 -6.47 7.50
CA ALA A 331 1.75 -7.34 7.02
C ALA A 331 1.63 -8.73 7.65
N PHE A 332 2.10 -9.75 6.95
CA PHE A 332 2.17 -11.10 7.50
C PHE A 332 3.54 -11.73 7.18
N ASP A 333 4.28 -12.09 8.23
CA ASP A 333 5.53 -12.84 8.13
C ASP A 333 5.23 -14.33 7.92
N PRO A 334 5.46 -14.87 6.71
CA PRO A 334 5.15 -16.27 6.43
C PRO A 334 6.14 -17.25 7.07
N ILE A 335 7.35 -16.79 7.47
CA ILE A 335 8.38 -17.60 8.11
C ILE A 335 8.03 -17.81 9.59
N HIS A 336 7.80 -16.71 10.32
CA HIS A 336 7.57 -16.73 11.75
C HIS A 336 6.10 -16.77 12.15
N LYS A 337 5.20 -16.72 11.14
CA LYS A 337 3.73 -16.75 11.34
C LYS A 337 3.24 -15.60 12.22
N VAL A 338 3.73 -14.39 11.96
CA VAL A 338 3.36 -13.19 12.70
C VAL A 338 2.61 -12.21 11.78
N ALA A 339 1.38 -11.91 12.12
CA ALA A 339 0.63 -10.81 11.53
C ALA A 339 0.94 -9.51 12.27
N ILE A 340 1.15 -8.43 11.52
CA ILE A 340 1.33 -7.08 12.08
C ILE A 340 0.08 -6.27 11.76
N ALA A 341 -0.67 -5.94 12.80
CA ALA A 341 -1.82 -5.04 12.74
C ALA A 341 -1.45 -3.67 13.28
N PHE A 342 -2.10 -2.64 12.76
CA PHE A 342 -1.89 -1.27 13.22
C PHE A 342 -3.18 -0.46 13.16
N ASP A 343 -3.25 0.53 14.01
CA ASP A 343 -4.34 1.49 14.13
C ASP A 343 -3.75 2.90 14.07
N THR A 344 -3.82 3.52 12.91
CA THR A 344 -3.29 4.88 12.68
C THR A 344 -4.05 5.90 13.52
N GLY A 345 -5.36 5.75 13.65
CA GLY A 345 -6.22 6.68 14.42
C GLY A 345 -5.83 6.76 15.89
N ASN A 346 -5.63 5.61 16.51
CA ASN A 346 -5.27 5.53 17.94
C ASN A 346 -3.75 5.46 18.19
N GLY A 347 -2.94 5.31 17.14
CA GLY A 347 -1.48 5.22 17.26
C GLY A 347 -1.03 3.94 17.95
N LEU A 348 -1.53 2.79 17.48
CA LEU A 348 -1.22 1.47 18.04
C LEU A 348 -0.67 0.54 16.97
N LEU A 349 0.25 -0.32 17.38
CA LEU A 349 0.89 -1.36 16.58
C LEU A 349 0.90 -2.67 17.38
N ALA A 350 0.56 -3.80 16.77
CA ALA A 350 0.58 -5.10 17.42
C ALA A 350 1.14 -6.19 16.53
N GLY A 351 1.86 -7.12 17.14
CA GLY A 351 2.24 -8.41 16.57
C GLY A 351 1.34 -9.53 17.09
N LEU A 352 0.82 -10.34 16.16
CA LEU A 352 -0.07 -11.46 16.48
C LEU A 352 0.49 -12.73 15.84
N ASN A 353 0.77 -13.75 16.62
CA ASN A 353 1.05 -15.08 16.07
C ASN A 353 -0.25 -15.68 15.51
N TYR A 354 -0.11 -16.34 14.38
CA TYR A 354 -1.22 -17.05 13.75
C TYR A 354 -0.83 -18.49 13.43
N SER A 355 -1.71 -19.42 13.77
CA SER A 355 -1.65 -20.78 13.26
C SER A 355 -3.05 -21.27 12.84
N LYS A 356 -3.10 -22.16 11.84
CA LYS A 356 -4.37 -22.72 11.35
C LYS A 356 -5.16 -23.49 12.41
N ASP A 357 -4.47 -24.05 13.40
CA ASP A 357 -5.08 -24.91 14.42
C ASP A 357 -5.52 -24.11 15.65
N LEU A 358 -4.79 -23.05 16.01
CA LEU A 358 -5.01 -22.27 17.23
C LEU A 358 -5.56 -20.86 16.98
N GLY A 359 -5.65 -20.44 15.70
CA GLY A 359 -6.06 -19.09 15.34
C GLY A 359 -5.02 -18.04 15.75
N PHE A 360 -5.50 -16.88 16.18
CA PHE A 360 -4.67 -15.74 16.54
C PHE A 360 -4.31 -15.70 18.03
N LYS A 361 -3.06 -15.28 18.32
CA LYS A 361 -2.60 -14.95 19.66
C LYS A 361 -1.80 -13.66 19.64
N LYS A 362 -2.23 -12.63 20.38
CA LYS A 362 -1.46 -11.38 20.52
C LYS A 362 -0.14 -11.67 21.25
N LEU A 363 0.97 -11.28 20.64
CA LEU A 363 2.31 -11.39 21.20
C LEU A 363 2.70 -10.11 21.95
N TRP A 364 2.45 -8.97 21.33
CA TRP A 364 2.81 -7.67 21.86
C TRP A 364 1.94 -6.56 21.27
N GLU A 365 1.90 -5.42 21.96
CA GLU A 365 1.27 -4.17 21.53
C GLU A 365 2.18 -2.99 21.92
N LYS A 366 2.25 -1.97 21.05
CA LYS A 366 3.08 -0.78 21.23
C LYS A 366 2.30 0.50 20.89
N PRO A 367 2.55 1.61 21.64
CA PRO A 367 2.01 2.92 21.28
C PRO A 367 2.85 3.53 20.14
N THR A 368 2.62 3.07 18.93
CA THR A 368 3.35 3.47 17.72
C THR A 368 2.33 3.87 16.65
N ARG A 369 2.44 5.07 16.12
CA ARG A 369 1.54 5.56 15.06
C ARG A 369 2.18 5.43 13.71
N ILE A 370 1.77 4.40 12.99
CA ILE A 370 2.09 4.21 11.59
C ILE A 370 1.13 5.05 10.77
N SER A 371 1.66 5.87 9.85
CA SER A 371 0.82 6.68 8.98
C SER A 371 0.23 5.85 7.86
N MET A 372 1.04 5.06 7.16
CA MET A 372 0.55 4.30 6.01
C MET A 372 1.23 2.94 5.86
N GLN A 373 2.49 2.86 5.45
CA GLN A 373 3.12 1.58 5.08
C GLN A 373 4.39 1.27 5.87
N MET A 374 4.72 0.00 5.88
CA MET A 374 5.86 -0.61 6.58
C MET A 374 6.66 -1.49 5.62
N VAL A 375 7.88 -1.84 6.00
CA VAL A 375 8.71 -2.84 5.32
C VAL A 375 9.05 -3.94 6.30
N MET A 376 8.78 -5.20 5.92
CA MET A 376 9.03 -6.37 6.74
C MET A 376 10.21 -7.17 6.18
N TYR A 377 11.18 -7.48 7.02
CA TYR A 377 12.32 -8.31 6.72
C TYR A 377 12.20 -9.63 7.50
N SER A 378 11.58 -10.63 6.87
CA SER A 378 11.27 -11.90 7.53
C SER A 378 12.53 -12.69 7.92
N ASP A 379 13.60 -12.61 7.13
CA ASP A 379 14.89 -13.27 7.38
C ASP A 379 15.57 -12.76 8.65
N THR A 380 15.47 -11.48 8.94
CA THR A 380 16.07 -10.86 10.14
C THR A 380 15.08 -10.60 11.27
N ARG A 381 13.81 -10.99 11.10
CA ARG A 381 12.70 -10.75 12.04
C ARG A 381 12.54 -9.27 12.37
N GLU A 382 12.61 -8.41 11.35
CA GLU A 382 12.52 -6.98 11.54
C GLU A 382 11.34 -6.40 10.78
N ILE A 383 10.75 -5.37 11.37
CA ILE A 383 9.78 -4.53 10.70
C ILE A 383 10.16 -3.07 10.87
N ALA A 384 10.37 -2.39 9.76
CA ALA A 384 10.59 -0.94 9.73
C ALA A 384 9.24 -0.24 9.53
N VAL A 385 8.95 0.71 10.40
CA VAL A 385 7.72 1.51 10.43
C VAL A 385 8.06 2.97 10.66
N ASN A 386 7.12 3.88 10.40
CA ASN A 386 7.21 5.22 10.99
C ASN A 386 6.47 5.29 12.34
N ASP A 387 6.87 6.20 13.21
CA ASP A 387 6.17 6.53 14.45
C ASP A 387 5.95 8.04 14.51
N PHE A 388 4.81 8.45 14.00
CA PHE A 388 4.43 9.86 13.98
C PHE A 388 4.03 10.34 15.37
N ARG A 389 4.66 11.45 15.79
CA ARG A 389 4.31 12.22 16.99
C ARG A 389 4.05 13.68 16.59
N THR A 390 3.30 14.40 17.42
CA THR A 390 3.03 15.82 17.15
C THR A 390 4.33 16.61 17.01
N GLY A 391 4.57 17.15 15.82
CA GLY A 391 5.73 17.98 15.50
C GLY A 391 6.97 17.25 14.99
N TYR A 392 6.98 15.91 14.97
CA TYR A 392 8.09 15.12 14.42
C TYR A 392 7.66 13.70 14.02
N ASP A 393 8.43 13.10 13.16
CA ASP A 393 8.25 11.71 12.70
C ASP A 393 9.58 10.95 12.84
N ASN A 394 9.49 9.62 13.03
CA ASN A 394 10.66 8.77 13.19
C ASN A 394 10.51 7.54 12.29
N ILE A 395 11.64 6.98 11.86
CA ILE A 395 11.74 5.58 11.41
C ILE A 395 12.11 4.74 12.62
N VAL A 396 11.37 3.67 12.84
CA VAL A 396 11.57 2.75 13.97
C VAL A 396 11.63 1.32 13.44
N VAL A 397 12.53 0.52 13.99
CA VAL A 397 12.67 -0.91 13.67
C VAL A 397 12.35 -1.74 14.90
N PHE A 398 11.41 -2.68 14.76
CA PHE A 398 11.04 -3.62 15.81
C PHE A 398 11.39 -5.05 15.41
N ASP A 399 11.71 -5.89 16.40
CA ASP A 399 11.68 -7.35 16.26
C ASP A 399 10.22 -7.81 16.16
N THR A 400 9.89 -8.55 15.11
CA THR A 400 8.50 -8.93 14.78
C THR A 400 7.88 -9.88 15.81
N ILE A 401 8.68 -10.69 16.49
CA ILE A 401 8.20 -11.69 17.48
C ILE A 401 8.04 -11.07 18.86
N THR A 402 9.00 -10.26 19.29
CA THR A 402 9.03 -9.74 20.67
C THR A 402 8.51 -8.33 20.80
N GLY A 403 8.39 -7.59 19.70
CA GLY A 403 8.07 -6.16 19.69
C GLY A 403 9.20 -5.30 20.31
N LYS A 404 10.40 -5.85 20.54
CA LYS A 404 11.53 -5.06 21.04
C LYS A 404 11.97 -4.06 19.97
N GLU A 405 12.10 -2.80 20.35
CA GLU A 405 12.69 -1.76 19.50
C GLU A 405 14.18 -2.05 19.33
N LYS A 406 14.64 -2.15 18.08
CA LYS A 406 16.04 -2.40 17.69
C LYS A 406 16.75 -1.11 17.31
N GLY A 407 16.04 -0.11 16.81
CA GLY A 407 16.61 1.18 16.44
C GLY A 407 15.53 2.21 16.13
N ARG A 408 15.91 3.48 16.28
CA ARG A 408 15.04 4.64 16.00
C ARG A 408 15.86 5.82 15.52
N VAL A 409 15.41 6.50 14.47
CA VAL A 409 15.99 7.77 14.02
C VAL A 409 14.89 8.75 13.63
N PRO A 410 15.10 10.07 13.88
CA PRO A 410 14.17 11.09 13.41
C PRO A 410 14.26 11.22 11.89
N THR A 411 13.16 11.61 11.23
CA THR A 411 13.13 11.87 9.78
C THR A 411 13.36 13.34 9.44
N GLU A 412 13.44 14.21 10.46
CA GLU A 412 13.45 15.67 10.32
C GLU A 412 12.20 16.25 9.62
N SER A 413 11.23 15.42 9.31
CA SER A 413 9.94 15.87 8.80
C SER A 413 9.13 16.49 9.95
N THR A 414 8.72 17.74 9.77
CA THR A 414 7.91 18.48 10.76
C THR A 414 6.43 18.29 10.52
N THR A 415 6.04 17.80 9.37
CA THR A 415 4.64 17.58 8.99
C THR A 415 4.29 16.12 9.08
N ALA A 416 3.29 15.85 9.89
CA ALA A 416 2.62 14.57 9.93
C ALA A 416 2.02 14.21 8.60
N ASN A 417 2.16 13.05 8.23
CA ASN A 417 1.65 12.24 7.13
C ASN A 417 2.79 11.67 6.31
N GLY A 418 3.59 10.85 6.98
CA GLY A 418 4.41 9.91 6.29
C GLY A 418 3.54 9.06 5.39
N MET A 419 4.02 8.86 4.20
CA MET A 419 3.33 8.03 3.23
C MET A 419 3.92 6.62 3.29
N PHE A 420 4.90 6.33 2.50
CA PHE A 420 5.37 4.97 2.30
C PHE A 420 6.81 4.82 2.76
N LEU A 421 7.08 3.69 3.42
CA LEU A 421 8.42 3.16 3.54
C LEU A 421 8.68 2.24 2.34
N SER A 422 9.92 2.25 1.88
CA SER A 422 10.43 1.36 0.83
C SER A 422 11.82 0.88 1.26
N PRO A 423 12.20 -0.38 1.01
CA PRO A 423 13.56 -0.82 1.27
C PRO A 423 14.52 -0.11 0.33
N GLY A 424 15.80 -0.06 0.69
CA GLY A 424 16.86 0.31 -0.20
C GLY A 424 17.55 -0.91 -0.84
N TRP A 425 18.72 -0.68 -1.44
CA TRP A 425 19.53 -1.71 -2.06
C TRP A 425 20.41 -2.46 -1.07
N GLU A 426 20.70 -1.82 0.04
CA GLU A 426 21.61 -2.29 1.07
C GLU A 426 20.84 -2.57 2.37
N ARG A 427 21.49 -2.40 3.51
CA ARG A 427 20.88 -2.44 4.85
C ARG A 427 20.28 -1.07 5.16
N ASP A 428 19.27 -0.65 4.36
CA ASP A 428 18.67 0.68 4.42
C ASP A 428 17.18 0.67 4.08
N VAL A 429 16.51 1.72 4.50
CA VAL A 429 15.09 1.95 4.22
C VAL A 429 14.85 3.42 3.92
N PHE A 430 14.04 3.70 2.89
CA PHE A 430 13.60 5.04 2.55
C PHE A 430 12.21 5.31 3.13
N TYR A 431 11.97 6.56 3.48
CA TYR A 431 10.70 7.04 3.96
C TYR A 431 10.27 8.31 3.24
N CYS A 432 9.07 8.26 2.69
CA CYS A 432 8.42 9.40 2.03
C CYS A 432 7.50 10.11 3.01
N SER A 433 7.57 11.44 3.04
CA SER A 433 6.66 12.26 3.85
C SER A 433 6.28 13.55 3.14
N ILE A 434 5.36 14.30 3.73
CA ILE A 434 5.08 15.66 3.28
C ILE A 434 6.26 16.54 3.65
N GLY A 435 6.84 17.17 2.63
CA GLY A 435 7.95 18.14 2.76
C GLY A 435 9.33 17.53 2.77
N ALA A 436 9.49 16.22 2.97
CA ALA A 436 10.81 15.60 3.04
C ALA A 436 10.82 14.13 2.62
N ILE A 437 11.99 13.64 2.25
CA ILE A 437 12.32 12.22 2.15
C ILE A 437 13.48 11.92 3.08
N ALA A 438 13.49 10.74 3.69
CA ALA A 438 14.58 10.30 4.55
C ALA A 438 15.06 8.90 4.15
N ARG A 439 16.35 8.63 4.35
CA ARG A 439 16.97 7.31 4.29
C ARG A 439 17.49 6.97 5.68
N ALA A 440 17.10 5.85 6.22
CA ALA A 440 17.73 5.27 7.42
C ALA A 440 18.60 4.10 7.01
N PHE A 441 19.79 4.01 7.58
CA PHE A 441 20.82 3.01 7.22
C PHE A 441 21.63 2.62 8.46
N ILE A 442 22.38 1.54 8.35
CA ILE A 442 23.23 1.04 9.45
C ILE A 442 24.64 1.62 9.31
N GLU A 443 25.15 2.19 10.42
CA GLU A 443 26.56 2.57 10.63
C GLU A 443 27.27 1.60 11.54
#